data_378b1882a97deaefe334f51606961bcc
#
_entry.id   378b1882a97deaefe334f51606961bcc
#
_cell.length_a   1.000
_cell.length_b   1.000
_cell.length_c   1.000
_cell.angle_alpha   90.00
_cell.angle_beta   90.00
_cell.angle_gamma   90.00
#
_symmetry.space_group_name_H-M   'P 1'
#
loop_
_entity.id
_entity.type
_entity.pdbx_description
1 polymer ?
#
loop_
_entity_poly.entity_id
_entity_poly.type
_entity_poly.pdbx_seq_one_letter_code
_entity_poly.pdbx_strand_id
1 'polypeptide(L)'
;MALIQQEFQSDPFKMLIGCIMLNQTSNKNVRQVIYTFFDRWPTPQSIINANVQDIIEHIRPLGFYNVRARRIQRFAHEYITKPFKSASELHGIGKYANDSYEIFINGNLNVNPTDKILLKYLNGEYIDQ
;
A
#
# COMPACT_ATOMS: atom_id res chain seq x y z
N MET A 1 10.30 -12.36 -7.76
CA MET A 1 8.87 -12.00 -7.76
C MET A 1 8.73 -10.49 -7.96
N ALA A 2 7.66 -10.08 -8.60
CA ALA A 2 7.38 -8.67 -8.83
C ALA A 2 7.20 -7.91 -7.51
N LEU A 3 7.33 -6.59 -7.57
CA LEU A 3 6.99 -5.74 -6.44
C LEU A 3 5.48 -5.83 -6.15
N ILE A 4 5.10 -5.65 -4.90
CA ILE A 4 3.68 -5.59 -4.50
C ILE A 4 2.95 -4.53 -5.34
N GLN A 5 3.58 -3.37 -5.58
CA GLN A 5 3.00 -2.31 -6.41
C GLN A 5 2.68 -2.80 -7.83
N GLN A 6 3.55 -3.61 -8.43
CA GLN A 6 3.31 -4.17 -9.76
C GLN A 6 2.15 -5.15 -9.77
N GLU A 7 2.05 -5.99 -8.75
CA GLU A 7 0.98 -6.99 -8.66
C GLU A 7 -0.40 -6.34 -8.50
N PHE A 8 -0.48 -5.18 -7.86
CA PHE A 8 -1.75 -4.49 -7.60
C PHE A 8 -1.92 -3.20 -8.40
N GLN A 9 -1.12 -2.98 -9.45
CA GLN A 9 -1.19 -1.73 -10.21
C GLN A 9 -2.50 -1.54 -10.97
N SER A 10 -3.28 -2.60 -11.18
CA SER A 10 -4.60 -2.48 -11.79
C SER A 10 -5.69 -2.03 -10.84
N ASP A 11 -5.40 -1.96 -9.54
CA ASP A 11 -6.34 -1.52 -8.51
C ASP A 11 -5.62 -0.52 -7.58
N PRO A 12 -5.75 0.79 -7.87
CA PRO A 12 -5.04 1.83 -7.10
C PRO A 12 -5.26 1.75 -5.59
N PHE A 13 -6.48 1.43 -5.16
CA PHE A 13 -6.78 1.31 -3.74
C PHE A 13 -5.96 0.19 -3.09
N LYS A 14 -5.98 -1.00 -3.70
CA LYS A 14 -5.23 -2.14 -3.18
C LYS A 14 -3.73 -1.88 -3.20
N MET A 15 -3.23 -1.24 -4.26
CA MET A 15 -1.82 -0.89 -4.34
C MET A 15 -1.40 0.05 -3.19
N LEU A 16 -2.22 1.05 -2.88
CA LEU A 16 -1.92 1.98 -1.79
C LEU A 16 -2.01 1.30 -0.42
N ILE A 17 -2.95 0.38 -0.21
CA ILE A 17 -2.96 -0.47 0.99
C ILE A 17 -1.64 -1.24 1.10
N GLY A 18 -1.19 -1.83 -0.01
CA GLY A 18 0.09 -2.52 -0.05
C GLY A 18 1.26 -1.62 0.37
N CYS A 19 1.27 -0.37 -0.07
CA CYS A 19 2.30 0.60 0.34
C CYS A 19 2.24 0.91 1.85
N ILE A 20 1.04 1.01 2.42
CA ILE A 20 0.89 1.18 3.87
C ILE A 20 1.47 -0.03 4.61
N MET A 21 1.22 -1.23 4.10
CA MET A 21 1.76 -2.46 4.66
C MET A 21 3.28 -2.54 4.52
N LEU A 22 3.83 -2.04 3.39
CA LEU A 22 5.27 -2.07 3.11
C LEU A 22 6.07 -1.08 3.94
N ASN A 23 5.44 -0.11 4.57
CA ASN A 23 6.15 0.86 5.38
C ASN A 23 6.89 0.16 6.53
N GLN A 24 8.23 0.20 6.48
CA GLN A 24 9.13 -0.43 7.46
C GLN A 24 9.02 -1.97 7.51
N THR A 25 8.62 -2.60 6.40
CA THR A 25 8.68 -4.05 6.27
C THR A 25 9.00 -4.42 4.83
N SER A 26 9.18 -5.70 4.53
CA SER A 26 9.64 -6.17 3.23
C SER A 26 8.47 -6.64 2.36
N ASN A 27 8.70 -6.68 1.04
CA ASN A 27 7.77 -7.30 0.10
C ASN A 27 7.46 -8.75 0.50
N LYS A 28 8.47 -9.49 0.94
CA LYS A 28 8.30 -10.88 1.39
C LYS A 28 7.31 -11.00 2.54
N ASN A 29 7.44 -10.14 3.56
CA ASN A 29 6.52 -10.16 4.71
C ASN A 29 5.11 -9.74 4.30
N VAL A 30 4.98 -8.73 3.48
CA VAL A 30 3.66 -8.25 3.02
C VAL A 30 2.96 -9.33 2.20
N ARG A 31 3.68 -10.07 1.35
CA ARG A 31 3.07 -11.16 0.57
C ARG A 31 2.44 -12.23 1.42
N GLN A 32 2.94 -12.45 2.63
CA GLN A 32 2.39 -13.45 3.55
C GLN A 32 0.99 -13.11 4.05
N VAL A 33 0.61 -11.82 4.01
CA VAL A 33 -0.66 -11.37 4.59
C VAL A 33 -1.59 -10.69 3.59
N ILE A 34 -1.07 -10.12 2.49
CA ILE A 34 -1.85 -9.22 1.65
C ILE A 34 -2.95 -9.94 0.86
N TYR A 35 -2.68 -11.14 0.37
CA TYR A 35 -3.65 -11.87 -0.45
C TYR A 35 -4.85 -12.30 0.39
N THR A 36 -4.61 -12.92 1.54
CA THR A 36 -5.68 -13.30 2.47
C THR A 36 -6.38 -12.08 3.04
N PHE A 37 -5.67 -10.97 3.20
CA PHE A 37 -6.28 -9.71 3.61
C PHE A 37 -7.36 -9.28 2.62
N PHE A 38 -7.05 -9.25 1.32
CA PHE A 38 -8.02 -8.85 0.30
C PHE A 38 -9.07 -9.92 0.01
N ASP A 39 -8.80 -11.19 0.30
CA ASP A 39 -9.84 -12.21 0.28
C ASP A 39 -10.93 -11.91 1.31
N ARG A 40 -10.53 -11.45 2.48
CA ARG A 40 -11.45 -11.12 3.57
C ARG A 40 -12.05 -9.71 3.43
N TRP A 41 -11.25 -8.74 3.02
CA TRP A 41 -11.67 -7.33 2.90
C TRP A 41 -11.30 -6.78 1.51
N PRO A 42 -12.09 -7.13 0.48
CA PRO A 42 -11.73 -6.79 -0.90
C PRO A 42 -12.01 -5.34 -1.33
N THR A 43 -12.79 -4.59 -0.56
CA THR A 43 -13.24 -3.24 -0.93
C THR A 43 -12.97 -2.24 0.18
N PRO A 44 -12.91 -0.93 -0.15
CA PRO A 44 -12.81 0.10 0.88
C PRO A 44 -13.93 -0.03 1.94
N GLN A 45 -15.16 -0.26 1.51
CA GLN A 45 -16.29 -0.34 2.43
C GLN A 45 -16.16 -1.53 3.38
N SER A 46 -15.67 -2.68 2.90
CA SER A 46 -15.46 -3.85 3.76
C SER A 46 -14.41 -3.59 4.83
N ILE A 47 -13.38 -2.81 4.50
CA ILE A 47 -12.34 -2.43 5.46
C ILE A 47 -12.89 -1.44 6.51
N ILE A 48 -13.65 -0.45 6.05
CA ILE A 48 -14.27 0.54 6.94
C ILE A 48 -15.20 -0.14 7.96
N ASN A 49 -15.96 -1.13 7.50
CA ASN A 49 -16.94 -1.84 8.32
C ASN A 49 -16.33 -2.95 9.18
N ALA A 50 -15.05 -3.27 8.98
CA ALA A 50 -14.40 -4.36 9.71
C ALA A 50 -14.20 -3.98 11.19
N ASN A 51 -14.22 -4.99 12.05
CA ASN A 51 -13.73 -4.83 13.41
C ASN A 51 -12.22 -4.62 13.36
N VAL A 52 -11.74 -3.51 13.92
CA VAL A 52 -10.32 -3.19 13.89
C VAL A 52 -9.45 -4.29 14.51
N GLN A 53 -9.98 -4.99 15.52
CA GLN A 53 -9.24 -6.08 16.16
C GLN A 53 -8.97 -7.24 15.18
N ASP A 54 -9.91 -7.52 14.29
CA ASP A 54 -9.71 -8.56 13.26
C ASP A 54 -8.62 -8.15 12.27
N ILE A 55 -8.57 -6.88 11.89
CA ILE A 55 -7.49 -6.37 11.04
C ILE A 55 -6.15 -6.46 11.77
N ILE A 56 -6.10 -6.05 13.03
CA ILE A 56 -4.89 -6.13 13.87
C ILE A 56 -4.35 -7.56 13.88
N GLU A 57 -5.21 -8.53 14.16
CA GLU A 57 -4.78 -9.93 14.20
C GLU A 57 -4.24 -10.42 12.85
N HIS A 58 -4.88 -10.01 11.75
CA HIS A 58 -4.47 -10.42 10.42
C HIS A 58 -3.10 -9.88 10.03
N ILE A 59 -2.83 -8.61 10.33
CA ILE A 59 -1.59 -7.93 9.95
C ILE A 59 -0.50 -7.98 11.02
N ARG A 60 -0.74 -8.67 12.14
CA ARG A 60 0.22 -8.76 13.25
C ARG A 60 1.64 -9.12 12.80
N PRO A 61 1.85 -10.05 11.84
CA PRO A 61 3.21 -10.37 11.39
C PRO A 61 3.99 -9.19 10.78
N LEU A 62 3.32 -8.12 10.37
CA LEU A 62 4.00 -6.96 9.79
C LEU A 62 4.61 -6.02 10.83
N GLY A 63 4.23 -6.17 12.12
CA GLY A 63 4.60 -5.23 13.16
C GLY A 63 3.80 -3.93 13.10
N PHE A 64 3.93 -3.09 14.13
CA PHE A 64 3.18 -1.83 14.24
C PHE A 64 1.68 -2.01 13.96
N TYR A 65 1.14 -3.14 14.35
CA TYR A 65 -0.18 -3.59 13.91
C TYR A 65 -1.32 -2.70 14.42
N ASN A 66 -1.24 -2.17 15.64
CA ASN A 66 -2.28 -1.27 16.16
C ASN A 66 -2.37 0.02 15.33
N VAL A 67 -1.25 0.68 15.13
CA VAL A 67 -1.17 1.93 14.36
C VAL A 67 -1.52 1.66 12.90
N ARG A 68 -0.96 0.58 12.35
CA ARG A 68 -1.14 0.24 10.94
C ARG A 68 -2.59 -0.10 10.60
N ALA A 69 -3.27 -0.87 11.45
CA ALA A 69 -4.68 -1.22 11.23
C ALA A 69 -5.57 0.02 11.22
N ARG A 70 -5.37 0.94 12.14
CA ARG A 70 -6.15 2.19 12.20
C ARG A 70 -5.85 3.08 11.01
N ARG A 71 -4.59 3.12 10.58
CA ARG A 71 -4.17 3.87 9.39
C ARG A 71 -4.86 3.32 8.14
N ILE A 72 -4.91 2.00 7.99
CA ILE A 72 -5.58 1.34 6.87
C ILE A 72 -7.07 1.71 6.85
N GLN A 73 -7.76 1.63 7.99
CA GLN A 73 -9.19 1.97 8.04
C GLN A 73 -9.44 3.44 7.71
N ARG A 74 -8.63 4.33 8.26
CA ARG A 74 -8.79 5.77 8.00
C ARG A 74 -8.46 6.10 6.53
N PHE A 75 -7.42 5.48 5.98
CA PHE A 75 -7.12 5.62 4.56
C PHE A 75 -8.30 5.17 3.70
N ALA A 76 -8.89 4.02 4.00
CA ALA A 76 -10.02 3.49 3.24
C ALA A 76 -11.20 4.45 3.26
N HIS A 77 -11.50 5.04 4.41
CA HIS A 77 -12.58 6.03 4.54
C HIS A 77 -12.28 7.29 3.71
N GLU A 78 -11.06 7.81 3.80
CA GLU A 78 -10.69 9.01 3.03
C GLU A 78 -10.68 8.74 1.53
N TYR A 79 -10.25 7.55 1.11
CA TYR A 79 -10.20 7.20 -0.30
C TYR A 79 -11.56 7.32 -0.98
N ILE A 80 -12.65 6.95 -0.30
CA ILE A 80 -14.00 6.98 -0.89
C ILE A 80 -14.77 8.28 -0.58
N THR A 81 -14.32 9.07 0.39
CA THR A 81 -15.07 10.27 0.81
C THR A 81 -14.37 11.58 0.47
N LYS A 82 -13.05 11.58 0.29
CA LYS A 82 -12.27 12.79 0.11
C LYS A 82 -11.81 12.91 -1.34
N PRO A 83 -12.20 13.98 -2.07
CA PRO A 83 -11.62 14.22 -3.39
C PRO A 83 -10.12 14.51 -3.22
N PHE A 84 -9.30 13.95 -4.11
CA PHE A 84 -7.86 14.20 -4.05
C PHE A 84 -7.28 14.32 -5.46
N LYS A 85 -6.28 15.19 -5.60
CA LYS A 85 -5.49 15.34 -6.83
C LYS A 85 -4.19 14.55 -6.75
N SER A 86 -3.62 14.47 -5.56
CA SER A 86 -2.42 13.68 -5.27
C SER A 86 -2.72 12.69 -4.18
N ALA A 87 -2.22 11.46 -4.33
CA ALA A 87 -2.42 10.42 -3.33
C ALA A 87 -1.87 10.82 -1.96
N SER A 88 -0.85 11.69 -1.92
CA SER A 88 -0.26 12.18 -0.67
C SER A 88 -1.24 12.98 0.21
N GLU A 89 -2.38 13.41 -0.34
CA GLU A 89 -3.43 14.09 0.44
C GLU A 89 -4.21 13.14 1.34
N LEU A 90 -4.08 11.83 1.13
CA LEU A 90 -4.81 10.82 1.88
C LEU A 90 -4.04 10.38 3.12
N HIS A 91 -4.77 10.07 4.18
CA HIS A 91 -4.16 9.61 5.43
C HIS A 91 -3.30 8.37 5.21
N GLY A 92 -2.09 8.36 5.78
CA GLY A 92 -1.18 7.23 5.69
C GLY A 92 -0.33 7.17 4.43
N ILE A 93 -0.53 8.10 3.49
CA ILE A 93 0.19 8.13 2.22
C ILE A 93 1.27 9.21 2.26
N GLY A 94 2.50 8.76 2.55
CA GLY A 94 3.69 9.61 2.51
C GLY A 94 4.37 9.56 1.14
N LYS A 95 5.63 10.02 1.11
CA LYS A 95 6.39 10.10 -0.14
C LYS A 95 6.53 8.76 -0.85
N TYR A 96 6.84 7.70 -0.12
CA TYR A 96 7.03 6.36 -0.71
C TYR A 96 5.78 5.90 -1.47
N ALA A 97 4.62 5.96 -0.82
CA ALA A 97 3.37 5.52 -1.42
C ALA A 97 2.94 6.44 -2.56
N ASN A 98 3.15 7.76 -2.41
CA ASN A 98 2.83 8.71 -3.47
C ASN A 98 3.73 8.51 -4.70
N ASP A 99 5.02 8.27 -4.50
CA ASP A 99 5.94 7.96 -5.59
C ASP A 99 5.53 6.67 -6.31
N SER A 100 5.12 5.66 -5.54
CA SER A 100 4.60 4.41 -6.11
C SER A 100 3.34 4.64 -6.93
N TYR A 101 2.43 5.47 -6.45
CA TYR A 101 1.22 5.83 -7.20
C TYR A 101 1.57 6.52 -8.51
N GLU A 102 2.49 7.49 -8.48
CA GLU A 102 2.94 8.18 -9.68
C GLU A 102 3.55 7.23 -10.70
N ILE A 103 4.42 6.32 -10.26
CA ILE A 103 5.11 5.38 -11.14
C ILE A 103 4.13 4.36 -11.72
N PHE A 104 3.38 3.66 -10.87
CA PHE A 104 2.63 2.47 -11.27
C PHE A 104 1.21 2.76 -11.73
N ILE A 105 0.60 3.85 -11.28
CA ILE A 105 -0.77 4.21 -11.67
C ILE A 105 -0.75 5.29 -12.75
N ASN A 106 0.03 6.36 -12.57
CA ASN A 106 0.06 7.49 -13.51
C ASN A 106 1.11 7.34 -14.61
N GLY A 107 2.01 6.35 -14.52
CA GLY A 107 3.08 6.17 -15.49
C GLY A 107 4.12 7.30 -15.48
N ASN A 108 4.20 8.05 -14.40
CA ASN A 108 5.14 9.16 -14.27
C ASN A 108 6.50 8.65 -13.80
N LEU A 109 7.47 8.57 -14.69
CA LEU A 109 8.82 8.08 -14.37
C LEU A 109 9.78 9.21 -13.97
N ASN A 110 9.29 10.45 -13.88
CA ASN A 110 10.10 11.63 -13.52
C ASN A 110 10.07 11.95 -12.02
N VAL A 111 9.66 11.00 -11.20
CA VAL A 111 9.73 11.13 -9.75
C VAL A 111 11.16 10.89 -9.25
N ASN A 112 11.46 11.42 -8.06
CA ASN A 112 12.76 11.26 -7.41
C ASN A 112 12.59 10.50 -6.08
N PRO A 113 12.43 9.17 -6.11
CA PRO A 113 12.25 8.41 -4.90
C PRO A 113 13.49 8.45 -4.01
N THR A 114 13.28 8.42 -2.70
CA THR A 114 14.34 8.16 -1.75
C THR A 114 14.44 6.68 -1.40
N ASP A 115 13.39 5.92 -1.70
CA ASP A 115 13.40 4.47 -1.48
C ASP A 115 14.32 3.78 -2.47
N LYS A 116 15.21 2.92 -1.95
CA LYS A 116 16.25 2.27 -2.77
C LYS A 116 15.66 1.31 -3.79
N ILE A 117 14.58 0.62 -3.45
CA ILE A 117 13.94 -0.36 -4.35
C ILE A 117 13.26 0.36 -5.51
N LEU A 118 12.53 1.46 -5.22
CA LEU A 118 11.94 2.26 -6.28
C LEU A 118 13.00 2.87 -7.21
N LEU A 119 14.11 3.34 -6.64
CA LEU A 119 15.23 3.85 -7.46
C LEU A 119 15.77 2.77 -8.38
N LYS A 120 15.99 1.57 -7.88
CA LYS A 120 16.45 0.44 -8.69
C LYS A 120 15.46 0.11 -9.80
N TYR A 121 14.17 0.11 -9.46
CA TYR A 121 13.12 -0.13 -10.45
C TYR A 121 13.17 0.89 -11.58
N LEU A 122 13.24 2.20 -11.24
CA LEU A 122 13.30 3.27 -12.24
C LEU A 122 14.57 3.20 -13.11
N ASN A 123 15.68 2.76 -12.53
CA ASN A 123 16.95 2.66 -13.24
C ASN A 123 17.08 1.36 -14.04
N GLY A 124 16.08 0.49 -14.02
CA GLY A 124 16.15 -0.81 -14.67
C GLY A 124 17.05 -1.81 -13.95
N GLU A 125 17.38 -1.55 -12.70
CA GLU A 125 18.30 -2.37 -11.91
C GLU A 125 17.59 -3.30 -10.93
N TYR A 126 16.25 -3.23 -10.84
CA TYR A 126 15.51 -4.11 -9.92
C TYR A 126 15.53 -5.53 -10.42
N ILE A 127 15.94 -6.46 -9.55
CA ILE A 127 15.95 -7.89 -9.84
C ILE A 127 14.88 -8.55 -8.98
N ASP A 128 13.95 -9.26 -9.63
CA ASP A 128 12.89 -10.01 -8.92
C ASP A 128 13.50 -11.09 -8.04
N GLN A 129 12.97 -11.19 -6.83
CA GLN A 129 13.43 -12.20 -5.86
C GLN A 129 12.36 -13.25 -5.60
#